data_b9ec523c40364af45bc6cc20f271caf1
#
_entry.id   b9ec523c40364af45bc6cc20f271caf1
#
_cell.length_a   1.000
_cell.length_b   1.000
_cell.length_c   1.000
_cell.angle_alpha   90.00
_cell.angle_beta   90.00
_cell.angle_gamma   90.00
#
_symmetry.space_group_name_H-M   'P 1'
#
loop_
_entity.id
_entity.type
_entity.pdbx_description
1 polymer ?
#
loop_
_entity_poly.entity_id
_entity_poly.type
_entity_poly.pdbx_seq_one_letter_code
_entity_poly.pdbx_strand_id
1 'polypeptide(L)'
;PSPFHPEEIVLNAVSFEEGETLTAEFVLRRDIARPFAAYAAIVLPDSSTVDAATLGPVRPVAAFMPALGAPFSRTLISRPVPPGAPAGRYEIVAAFFDPYAPVTDRRDAFLEASAAFETR
;
A
#
# COMPACT_ATOMS: atom_id res chain seq x y z
N PRO A 1 8.61 23.10 -9.83
CA PRO A 1 8.69 21.84 -10.55
C PRO A 1 7.55 20.92 -10.15
N SER A 2 6.98 20.30 -11.14
CA SER A 2 5.97 19.29 -10.89
C SER A 2 6.65 18.06 -10.33
N PRO A 3 6.26 17.58 -9.15
CA PRO A 3 6.86 16.35 -8.65
C PRO A 3 6.48 15.19 -9.55
N PHE A 4 7.47 14.51 -10.08
CA PHE A 4 7.25 13.26 -10.77
C PHE A 4 7.31 12.14 -9.75
N HIS A 5 6.20 11.44 -9.56
CA HIS A 5 6.13 10.29 -8.67
C HIS A 5 6.11 9.03 -9.53
N PRO A 6 7.24 8.32 -9.65
CA PRO A 6 7.26 7.07 -10.43
C PRO A 6 6.43 5.97 -9.79
N GLU A 7 6.21 6.05 -8.49
CA GLU A 7 5.32 5.16 -7.75
C GLU A 7 4.29 5.99 -6.98
N GLU A 8 3.02 5.56 -7.00
CA GLU A 8 1.93 6.32 -6.40
C GLU A 8 0.81 5.40 -5.95
N ILE A 9 0.13 5.77 -4.87
CA ILE A 9 -1.14 5.15 -4.49
C ILE A 9 -2.23 6.17 -4.72
N VAL A 10 -3.23 5.80 -5.52
CA VAL A 10 -4.38 6.63 -5.85
C VAL A 10 -5.59 6.16 -5.06
N LEU A 11 -6.14 7.05 -4.26
CA LEU A 11 -7.36 6.78 -3.48
C LEU A 11 -8.55 7.43 -4.16
N ASN A 12 -9.74 6.80 -4.03
CA ASN A 12 -10.98 7.38 -4.56
C ASN A 12 -11.51 8.54 -3.72
N ALA A 13 -11.03 8.70 -2.49
CA ALA A 13 -11.33 9.84 -1.63
C ALA A 13 -10.29 9.90 -0.49
N VAL A 14 -10.30 10.98 0.27
CA VAL A 14 -9.38 11.17 1.41
C VAL A 14 -10.08 11.06 2.76
N SER A 15 -11.41 10.91 2.73
CA SER A 15 -12.23 10.80 3.93
C SER A 15 -13.40 9.86 3.67
N PHE A 16 -13.67 8.98 4.62
CA PHE A 16 -14.69 7.95 4.47
C PHE A 16 -15.56 7.86 5.72
N GLU A 17 -16.83 7.50 5.51
CA GLU A 17 -17.74 7.10 6.56
C GLU A 17 -17.99 5.60 6.47
N GLU A 18 -18.46 5.02 7.56
CA GLU A 18 -18.85 3.61 7.59
C GLU A 18 -19.78 3.26 6.42
N GLY A 19 -19.47 2.19 5.73
CA GLY A 19 -20.24 1.73 4.58
C GLY A 19 -19.80 2.32 3.24
N GLU A 20 -19.04 3.40 3.22
CA GLU A 20 -18.50 3.93 1.97
C GLU A 20 -17.37 3.03 1.45
N THR A 21 -17.29 2.89 0.14
CA THR A 21 -16.28 2.03 -0.48
C THR A 21 -14.94 2.75 -0.59
N LEU A 22 -13.93 2.15 0.03
CA LEU A 22 -12.53 2.56 -0.09
C LEU A 22 -11.90 1.78 -1.23
N THR A 23 -11.35 2.50 -2.20
CA THR A 23 -10.58 1.89 -3.29
C THR A 23 -9.22 2.55 -3.37
N ALA A 24 -8.17 1.74 -3.33
CA ALA A 24 -6.79 2.19 -3.45
C ALA A 24 -6.12 1.40 -4.56
N GLU A 25 -5.42 2.12 -5.45
CA GLU A 25 -4.73 1.55 -6.57
C GLU A 25 -3.26 1.96 -6.55
N PHE A 26 -2.37 0.99 -6.71
CA PHE A 26 -0.94 1.24 -6.87
C PHE A 26 -0.64 1.45 -8.36
N VAL A 27 0.06 2.53 -8.67
CA VAL A 27 0.45 2.87 -10.04
C VAL A 27 1.96 3.02 -10.10
N LEU A 28 2.58 2.32 -11.04
CA LEU A 28 4.02 2.37 -11.27
C LEU A 28 4.29 2.92 -12.67
N ARG A 29 5.12 3.96 -12.76
CA ARG A 29 5.44 4.66 -14.01
C ARG A 29 6.87 4.46 -14.48
N ARG A 30 7.66 3.72 -13.71
CA ARG A 30 9.02 3.34 -14.10
C ARG A 30 9.26 1.87 -13.81
N ASP A 31 10.20 1.27 -14.54
CA ASP A 31 10.54 -0.14 -14.34
C ASP A 31 11.23 -0.35 -13.00
N ILE A 32 10.97 -1.50 -12.40
CA ILE A 32 11.76 -2.02 -11.29
C ILE A 32 12.59 -3.16 -11.87
N ALA A 33 13.87 -2.91 -12.12
CA ALA A 33 14.75 -3.85 -12.80
C ALA A 33 15.64 -4.62 -11.81
N ARG A 34 15.03 -5.12 -10.73
CA ARG A 34 15.72 -5.91 -9.71
C ARG A 34 14.71 -6.83 -9.02
N PRO A 35 15.19 -7.96 -8.48
CA PRO A 35 14.31 -8.83 -7.69
C PRO A 35 13.75 -8.10 -6.48
N PHE A 36 12.52 -8.40 -6.12
CA PHE A 36 11.86 -7.76 -4.99
C PHE A 36 10.80 -8.65 -4.35
N ALA A 37 10.48 -8.33 -3.12
CA ALA A 37 9.29 -8.78 -2.43
C ALA A 37 8.42 -7.56 -2.15
N ALA A 38 7.15 -7.60 -2.54
CA ALA A 38 6.24 -6.47 -2.42
C ALA A 38 5.21 -6.71 -1.32
N TYR A 39 4.94 -5.68 -0.53
CA TYR A 39 3.96 -5.71 0.54
C TYR A 39 2.99 -4.56 0.36
N ALA A 40 1.71 -4.82 0.66
CA ALA A 40 0.69 -3.78 0.73
C ALA A 40 0.04 -3.86 2.10
N ALA A 41 0.04 -2.75 2.83
CA ALA A 41 -0.40 -2.70 4.21
C ALA A 41 -1.21 -1.46 4.51
N ILE A 42 -2.04 -1.53 5.55
CA ILE A 42 -2.77 -0.38 6.08
C ILE A 42 -2.30 -0.16 7.50
N VAL A 43 -1.85 1.06 7.78
CA VAL A 43 -1.50 1.50 9.13
C VAL A 43 -2.73 2.15 9.76
N LEU A 44 -3.17 1.62 10.90
CA LEU A 44 -4.35 2.08 11.62
C LEU A 44 -4.01 3.29 12.51
N PRO A 45 -5.04 4.00 13.02
CA PRO A 45 -4.80 5.15 13.92
C PRO A 45 -3.97 4.85 15.16
N ASP A 46 -3.99 3.59 15.63
CA ASP A 46 -3.21 3.16 16.80
C ASP A 46 -1.79 2.69 16.42
N SER A 47 -1.39 2.90 15.17
CA SER A 47 -0.11 2.49 14.61
C SER A 47 0.04 0.99 14.36
N SER A 48 -1.00 0.20 14.57
CA SER A 48 -0.98 -1.21 14.18
C SER A 48 -1.08 -1.32 12.66
N THR A 49 -0.60 -2.44 12.12
CA THR A 49 -0.53 -2.66 10.68
C THR A 49 -1.24 -3.96 10.31
N VAL A 50 -2.04 -3.89 9.26
CA VAL A 50 -2.72 -5.07 8.71
C VAL A 50 -2.45 -5.16 7.21
N ASP A 51 -2.61 -6.37 6.65
CA ASP A 51 -2.48 -6.58 5.22
C ASP A 51 -3.63 -5.90 4.48
N ALA A 52 -3.32 -5.16 3.42
CA ALA A 52 -4.34 -4.39 2.69
C ALA A 52 -5.40 -5.26 2.05
N ALA A 53 -5.04 -6.46 1.59
CA ALA A 53 -5.97 -7.34 0.89
C ALA A 53 -6.84 -8.15 1.86
N THR A 54 -6.26 -8.66 2.96
CA THR A 54 -6.92 -9.60 3.85
C THR A 54 -7.36 -9.00 5.18
N LEU A 55 -6.79 -7.85 5.57
CA LEU A 55 -6.94 -7.20 6.87
C LEU A 55 -6.42 -8.06 8.02
N GLY A 56 -5.65 -9.09 7.69
CA GLY A 56 -4.98 -9.95 8.65
C GLY A 56 -3.50 -9.61 8.77
N PRO A 57 -2.66 -10.58 9.18
CA PRO A 57 -1.22 -10.38 9.25
C PRO A 57 -0.63 -10.00 7.88
N VAL A 58 0.32 -9.08 7.88
CA VAL A 58 0.94 -8.61 6.64
C VAL A 58 1.77 -9.74 6.02
N ARG A 59 1.55 -9.97 4.72
CA ARG A 59 2.26 -10.99 3.93
C ARG A 59 2.69 -10.40 2.59
N PRO A 60 3.74 -10.94 1.97
CA PRO A 60 4.13 -10.46 0.64
C PRO A 60 3.01 -10.69 -0.38
N VAL A 61 2.69 -9.64 -1.12
CA VAL A 61 1.73 -9.71 -2.24
C VAL A 61 2.38 -10.42 -3.42
N ALA A 62 3.66 -10.11 -3.65
CA ALA A 62 4.49 -10.75 -4.67
C ALA A 62 5.88 -10.92 -4.09
N ALA A 63 6.42 -12.12 -4.16
CA ALA A 63 7.74 -12.43 -3.60
C ALA A 63 8.63 -13.02 -4.68
N PHE A 64 9.92 -12.64 -4.64
CA PHE A 64 10.93 -13.13 -5.56
C PHE A 64 10.67 -12.81 -7.03
N MET A 65 9.90 -11.74 -7.29
CA MET A 65 9.69 -11.27 -8.65
C MET A 65 11.01 -10.74 -9.21
N PRO A 66 11.44 -11.19 -10.40
CA PRO A 66 12.73 -10.75 -10.95
C PRO A 66 12.71 -9.30 -11.44
N ALA A 67 11.56 -8.81 -11.87
CA ALA A 67 11.42 -7.45 -12.38
C ALA A 67 9.95 -7.12 -12.57
N LEU A 68 9.66 -5.82 -12.67
CA LEU A 68 8.31 -5.33 -12.97
C LEU A 68 8.41 -4.18 -13.96
N GLY A 69 7.75 -4.32 -15.11
CA GLY A 69 7.78 -3.31 -16.16
C GLY A 69 6.64 -2.31 -16.06
N ALA A 70 6.96 -1.05 -16.31
CA ALA A 70 5.97 0.03 -16.37
C ALA A 70 5.40 0.15 -17.81
N PRO A 71 4.17 0.65 -17.96
CA PRO A 71 3.24 1.03 -16.89
C PRO A 71 2.61 -0.18 -16.22
N PHE A 72 2.43 -0.08 -14.91
CA PHE A 72 1.81 -1.15 -14.13
C PHE A 72 0.85 -0.53 -13.13
N SER A 73 -0.31 -1.16 -12.95
CA SER A 73 -1.25 -0.76 -11.90
C SER A 73 -1.90 -1.99 -11.30
N ARG A 74 -2.25 -1.88 -10.02
CA ARG A 74 -2.90 -2.95 -9.29
C ARG A 74 -3.78 -2.38 -8.19
N THR A 75 -5.01 -2.89 -8.08
CA THR A 75 -5.89 -2.54 -6.98
C THR A 75 -5.39 -3.22 -5.71
N LEU A 76 -5.08 -2.43 -4.69
CA LEU A 76 -4.60 -2.93 -3.40
C LEU A 76 -5.76 -3.31 -2.49
N ILE A 77 -6.82 -2.51 -2.49
CA ILE A 77 -8.02 -2.76 -1.71
C ILE A 77 -9.21 -2.11 -2.42
N SER A 78 -10.35 -2.78 -2.39
CA SER A 78 -11.64 -2.23 -2.84
C SER A 78 -12.71 -2.90 -2.01
N ARG A 79 -13.16 -2.22 -0.96
CA ARG A 79 -14.19 -2.74 -0.07
C ARG A 79 -14.83 -1.63 0.75
N PRO A 80 -16.04 -1.84 1.28
CA PRO A 80 -16.65 -0.86 2.18
C PRO A 80 -15.90 -0.78 3.50
N VAL A 81 -15.89 0.42 4.07
CA VAL A 81 -15.36 0.64 5.43
C VAL A 81 -16.23 -0.17 6.39
N PRO A 82 -15.65 -1.12 7.16
CA PRO A 82 -16.45 -1.99 8.02
C PRO A 82 -17.06 -1.24 9.20
N PRO A 83 -18.22 -1.70 9.70
CA PRO A 83 -18.80 -1.14 10.91
C PRO A 83 -17.83 -1.32 12.10
N GLY A 84 -17.71 -0.27 12.90
CA GLY A 84 -16.82 -0.31 14.05
C GLY A 84 -15.35 -0.01 13.73
N ALA A 85 -15.03 0.37 12.50
CA ALA A 85 -13.67 0.79 12.18
C ALA A 85 -13.31 2.02 13.02
N PRO A 86 -12.13 2.03 13.68
CA PRO A 86 -11.73 3.18 14.49
C PRO A 86 -11.69 4.46 13.67
N ALA A 87 -12.24 5.54 14.23
CA ALA A 87 -12.13 6.85 13.60
C ALA A 87 -10.71 7.38 13.73
N GLY A 88 -10.23 8.08 12.73
CA GLY A 88 -8.92 8.69 12.75
C GLY A 88 -8.19 8.57 11.43
N ARG A 89 -6.88 8.76 11.49
CA ARG A 89 -6.03 8.76 10.31
C ARG A 89 -5.46 7.37 10.03
N TYR A 90 -5.61 6.96 8.77
CA TYR A 90 -5.06 5.72 8.25
C TYR A 90 -4.03 6.04 7.17
N GLU A 91 -3.13 5.12 6.94
CA GLU A 91 -2.20 5.22 5.83
C GLU A 91 -2.16 3.89 5.11
N ILE A 92 -2.24 3.92 3.77
CA ILE A 92 -2.04 2.71 2.97
C ILE A 92 -0.66 2.80 2.33
N VAL A 93 0.08 1.70 2.38
CA VAL A 93 1.49 1.64 2.00
C VAL A 93 1.72 0.48 1.06
N ALA A 94 2.45 0.72 -0.03
CA ALA A 94 3.02 -0.32 -0.87
C ALA A 94 4.54 -0.20 -0.76
N ALA A 95 5.20 -1.26 -0.34
CA ALA A 95 6.64 -1.25 -0.08
C ALA A 95 7.32 -2.43 -0.76
N PHE A 96 8.51 -2.19 -1.31
CA PHE A 96 9.29 -3.17 -2.05
C PHE A 96 10.61 -3.37 -1.37
N PHE A 97 10.96 -4.62 -1.10
CA PHE A 97 12.15 -5.01 -0.33
C PHE A 97 13.00 -5.97 -1.13
N ASP A 98 14.28 -6.05 -0.77
CA ASP A 98 15.17 -7.09 -1.26
C ASP A 98 14.59 -8.45 -0.81
N PRO A 99 14.30 -9.40 -1.73
CA PRO A 99 13.69 -10.67 -1.37
C PRO A 99 14.64 -11.60 -0.60
N TYR A 100 15.93 -11.31 -0.60
CA TYR A 100 16.95 -12.14 0.03
C TYR A 100 17.41 -11.58 1.38
N ALA A 101 16.92 -10.42 1.79
CA ALA A 101 17.26 -9.79 3.06
C ALA A 101 16.06 -9.89 4.02
N PRO A 102 16.31 -10.03 5.34
CA PRO A 102 15.21 -10.02 6.29
C PRO A 102 14.55 -8.64 6.33
N VAL A 103 13.22 -8.61 6.36
CA VAL A 103 12.45 -7.39 6.50
C VAL A 103 12.17 -7.18 7.99
N THR A 104 12.85 -6.22 8.58
CA THR A 104 12.71 -5.90 10.00
C THR A 104 12.03 -4.57 10.25
N ASP A 105 12.00 -3.68 9.24
CA ASP A 105 11.46 -2.34 9.37
C ASP A 105 11.00 -1.85 8.00
N ARG A 106 9.97 -1.01 7.99
CA ARG A 106 9.48 -0.33 6.79
C ARG A 106 10.58 0.44 6.07
N ARG A 107 11.56 0.99 6.83
CA ARG A 107 12.67 1.75 6.28
C ARG A 107 13.65 0.91 5.47
N ASP A 108 13.56 -0.41 5.55
CA ASP A 108 14.38 -1.32 4.74
C ASP A 108 13.92 -1.38 3.28
N ALA A 109 12.76 -0.81 2.97
CA ALA A 109 12.24 -0.79 1.61
C ALA A 109 13.14 0.06 0.70
N PHE A 110 13.45 -0.46 -0.47
CA PHE A 110 14.18 0.32 -1.48
C PHE A 110 13.25 1.19 -2.31
N LEU A 111 11.95 0.92 -2.26
CA LEU A 111 10.92 1.69 -2.94
C LEU A 111 9.66 1.65 -2.08
N GLU A 112 8.97 2.79 -1.95
CA GLU A 112 7.75 2.87 -1.16
C GLU A 112 6.81 3.92 -1.75
N ALA A 113 5.52 3.61 -1.75
CA ALA A 113 4.46 4.56 -2.04
C ALA A 113 3.45 4.52 -0.90
N SER A 114 2.88 5.66 -0.55
CA SER A 114 1.87 5.72 0.51
C SER A 114 0.84 6.80 0.23
N ALA A 115 -0.33 6.65 0.85
CA ALA A 115 -1.38 7.65 0.81
C ALA A 115 -2.16 7.61 2.13
N ALA A 116 -2.53 8.77 2.63
CA ALA A 116 -3.27 8.88 3.89
C ALA A 116 -4.74 9.14 3.62
N PHE A 117 -5.60 8.61 4.47
CA PHE A 117 -7.03 8.88 4.46
C PHE A 117 -7.54 8.88 5.89
N GLU A 118 -8.77 9.36 6.07
CA GLU A 118 -9.40 9.42 7.38
C GLU A 118 -10.74 8.70 7.36
N THR A 119 -11.12 8.12 8.48
CA THR A 119 -12.47 7.61 8.72
C THR A 119 -13.14 8.44 9.80
N ARG A 120 -14.43 8.65 9.65
CA ARG A 120 -15.26 9.43 10.60
C ARG A 120 -16.22 8.55 11.35
#